data_c8b6c4433971494fab07b4bf703e1b2d
#
_entry.id   c8b6c4433971494fab07b4bf703e1b2d
#
_cell.length_a   1.000
_cell.length_b   1.000
_cell.length_c   1.000
_cell.angle_alpha   90.00
_cell.angle_beta   90.00
_cell.angle_gamma   90.00
#
_symmetry.space_group_name_H-M   'P 1'
#
loop_
_entity.id
_entity.type
_entity.pdbx_description
1 polymer ?
#
loop_
_entity_poly.entity_id
_entity_poly.type
_entity_poly.pdbx_seq_one_letter_code
_entity_poly.pdbx_strand_id
1 'polypeptide(L)'
;MPAPEIALRLLGGAEAAGSGEDVSALRAEVCGAPPHRDSTSRDSAGKDGASRDGADGGFGRRFGRQRRQPGFVLAEARHGGYLVGYAFGVPLRPATSWWRDLTAPLPEDLTAEHPGRTFALAELTVRAAWRRQGIGRDLHDLILDGRAEDRATAAIPVAAVPAQGAYQRWGWRKAARRHAEPPGTALLDVLLLDLAAGT
;
A
#
# COMPACT_ATOMS: atom_id res chain seq x y z
N MET A 1 -22.92 -5.85 21.79
CA MET A 1 -22.45 -6.78 20.74
C MET A 1 -20.95 -6.90 20.87
N PRO A 2 -20.38 -8.11 21.01
CA PRO A 2 -18.93 -8.25 20.97
C PRO A 2 -18.40 -7.72 19.63
N ALA A 3 -17.20 -7.15 19.66
CA ALA A 3 -16.53 -6.72 18.42
C ALA A 3 -16.35 -7.94 17.48
N PRO A 4 -16.48 -7.77 16.17
CA PRO A 4 -16.27 -8.87 15.25
C PRO A 4 -14.85 -9.41 15.40
N GLU A 5 -14.71 -10.71 15.55
CA GLU A 5 -13.42 -11.37 15.67
C GLU A 5 -12.67 -11.28 14.32
N ILE A 6 -11.55 -10.56 14.30
CA ILE A 6 -10.69 -10.40 13.14
C ILE A 6 -9.47 -11.31 13.30
N ALA A 7 -9.33 -12.26 12.39
CA ALA A 7 -8.14 -13.10 12.30
C ALA A 7 -7.07 -12.37 11.47
N LEU A 8 -5.89 -12.20 12.05
CA LEU A 8 -4.71 -11.63 11.39
C LEU A 8 -3.75 -12.75 10.98
N ARG A 9 -3.18 -12.65 9.77
CA ARG A 9 -2.22 -13.63 9.25
C ARG A 9 -1.10 -12.91 8.51
N LEU A 10 0.13 -13.39 8.68
CA LEU A 10 1.30 -12.96 7.91
C LEU A 10 1.73 -14.11 7.00
N LEU A 11 1.80 -13.86 5.70
CA LEU A 11 2.03 -14.86 4.66
C LEU A 11 3.28 -14.50 3.85
N GLY A 12 4.12 -15.49 3.57
CA GLY A 12 5.21 -15.37 2.60
C GLY A 12 4.70 -15.43 1.15
N GLY A 13 5.60 -15.17 0.19
CA GLY A 13 5.22 -15.06 -1.22
C GLY A 13 4.59 -16.32 -1.83
N ALA A 14 4.96 -17.51 -1.36
CA ALA A 14 4.37 -18.78 -1.80
C ALA A 14 2.93 -18.93 -1.30
N GLU A 15 2.71 -18.69 0.00
CA GLU A 15 1.40 -18.79 0.64
C GLU A 15 0.44 -17.72 0.13
N ALA A 16 0.93 -16.50 -0.12
CA ALA A 16 0.17 -15.39 -0.68
C ALA A 16 -0.40 -15.67 -2.09
N ALA A 17 0.04 -16.75 -2.75
CA ALA A 17 -0.51 -17.16 -4.03
C ALA A 17 -2.01 -17.49 -3.95
N GLY A 18 -2.44 -18.12 -2.85
CA GLY A 18 -3.84 -18.47 -2.60
C GLY A 18 -4.75 -17.26 -2.33
N SER A 19 -4.16 -16.11 -1.97
CA SER A 19 -4.92 -14.89 -1.65
C SER A 19 -5.04 -13.92 -2.82
N GLY A 20 -4.46 -14.23 -3.98
CA GLY A 20 -4.34 -13.30 -5.11
C GLY A 20 -5.68 -12.79 -5.64
N GLU A 21 -6.71 -13.64 -5.70
CA GLU A 21 -8.06 -13.28 -6.13
C GLU A 21 -8.74 -12.36 -5.12
N ASP A 22 -8.72 -12.72 -3.82
CA ASP A 22 -9.31 -11.91 -2.75
C ASP A 22 -8.69 -10.51 -2.67
N VAL A 23 -7.36 -10.43 -2.76
CA VAL A 23 -6.60 -9.18 -2.74
C VAL A 23 -6.96 -8.32 -3.96
N SER A 24 -7.04 -8.92 -5.14
CA SER A 24 -7.44 -8.20 -6.37
C SER A 24 -8.88 -7.72 -6.30
N ALA A 25 -9.80 -8.54 -5.81
CA ALA A 25 -11.21 -8.18 -5.65
C ALA A 25 -11.40 -7.03 -4.64
N LEU A 26 -10.73 -7.10 -3.49
CA LEU A 26 -10.76 -6.03 -2.50
C LEU A 26 -10.17 -4.72 -3.06
N ARG A 27 -9.07 -4.82 -3.80
CA ARG A 27 -8.47 -3.67 -4.46
C ARG A 27 -9.44 -3.01 -5.44
N ALA A 28 -10.05 -3.80 -6.32
CA ALA A 28 -11.02 -3.31 -7.31
C ALA A 28 -12.20 -2.60 -6.63
N GLU A 29 -12.73 -3.18 -5.55
CA GLU A 29 -13.82 -2.58 -4.77
C GLU A 29 -13.43 -1.20 -4.22
N VAL A 30 -12.24 -1.09 -3.63
CA VAL A 30 -11.80 0.16 -2.98
C VAL A 30 -11.40 1.23 -3.99
N CYS A 31 -10.77 0.85 -5.11
CA CYS A 31 -10.35 1.78 -6.15
C CYS A 31 -11.44 2.10 -7.17
N GLY A 32 -12.41 1.21 -7.34
CA GLY A 32 -13.59 1.41 -8.20
C GLY A 32 -14.70 2.21 -7.53
N ALA A 33 -14.68 2.34 -6.20
CA ALA A 33 -15.61 3.22 -5.49
C ALA A 33 -15.24 4.68 -5.83
N PRO A 34 -16.18 5.49 -6.38
CA PRO A 34 -15.91 6.90 -6.65
C PRO A 34 -15.48 7.58 -5.34
N PRO A 35 -14.49 8.50 -5.39
CA PRO A 35 -14.20 9.35 -4.25
C PRO A 35 -15.51 10.05 -3.86
N HIS A 36 -15.78 10.14 -2.57
CA HIS A 36 -16.95 10.87 -2.07
C HIS A 36 -17.05 12.20 -2.83
N ARG A 37 -18.05 12.29 -3.73
CA ARG A 37 -18.41 13.55 -4.34
C ARG A 37 -19.15 14.35 -3.29
N ASP A 38 -18.47 15.34 -2.73
CA ASP A 38 -19.21 16.51 -2.28
C ASP A 38 -19.89 17.11 -3.50
N SER A 39 -21.21 17.12 -3.44
CA SER A 39 -22.12 17.56 -4.49
C SER A 39 -21.91 19.03 -4.80
N THR A 40 -21.23 19.36 -5.90
CA THR A 40 -21.53 20.51 -6.76
C THR A 40 -20.66 20.45 -8.01
N SER A 41 -21.17 19.88 -9.07
CA SER A 41 -21.03 20.38 -10.47
C SER A 41 -21.75 19.44 -11.42
N ARG A 42 -22.75 19.97 -12.07
CA ARG A 42 -23.47 19.37 -13.20
C ARG A 42 -22.62 19.42 -14.45
N ASP A 43 -22.88 18.42 -15.31
CA ASP A 43 -22.68 18.36 -16.75
C ASP A 43 -21.26 18.22 -17.30
N SER A 44 -20.98 17.00 -17.75
CA SER A 44 -20.62 16.74 -19.15
C SER A 44 -20.67 15.23 -19.41
N ALA A 45 -21.67 14.82 -20.18
CA ALA A 45 -21.74 13.51 -20.79
C ALA A 45 -20.66 13.42 -21.87
N GLY A 46 -19.67 12.54 -21.66
CA GLY A 46 -18.67 12.09 -22.63
C GLY A 46 -18.66 10.58 -22.62
N LYS A 47 -19.29 9.99 -23.65
CA LYS A 47 -19.09 8.59 -24.02
C LYS A 47 -17.61 8.38 -24.33
N ASP A 48 -16.97 7.44 -23.65
CA ASP A 48 -16.03 6.52 -24.28
C ASP A 48 -15.77 5.38 -23.28
N GLY A 49 -16.09 4.18 -23.75
CA GLY A 49 -15.92 2.93 -23.03
C GLY A 49 -14.44 2.60 -22.86
N ALA A 50 -13.83 3.07 -21.79
CA ALA A 50 -12.55 2.55 -21.34
C ALA A 50 -12.80 1.21 -20.65
N SER A 51 -12.34 0.16 -21.27
CA SER A 51 -12.42 -1.22 -20.81
C SER A 51 -12.06 -1.34 -19.33
N ARG A 52 -12.95 -1.95 -18.53
CA ARG A 52 -12.69 -2.33 -17.13
C ARG A 52 -11.48 -3.26 -16.95
N ASP A 53 -10.94 -3.81 -18.03
CA ASP A 53 -9.74 -4.67 -18.05
C ASP A 53 -8.42 -3.94 -17.80
N GLY A 54 -8.35 -2.63 -17.93
CA GLY A 54 -7.08 -1.88 -17.85
C GLY A 54 -6.54 -1.70 -16.43
N ALA A 55 -7.40 -1.45 -15.44
CA ALA A 55 -6.96 -1.13 -14.07
C ALA A 55 -6.72 -2.38 -13.22
N ASP A 56 -7.60 -3.38 -13.29
CA ASP A 56 -7.53 -4.58 -12.46
C ASP A 56 -6.53 -5.62 -12.99
N GLY A 57 -6.45 -5.83 -14.30
CA GLY A 57 -5.45 -6.73 -14.89
C GLY A 57 -4.01 -6.27 -14.66
N GLY A 58 -3.78 -4.98 -14.50
CA GLY A 58 -2.48 -4.41 -14.14
C GLY A 58 -2.07 -4.72 -12.70
N PHE A 59 -3.01 -4.63 -11.76
CA PHE A 59 -2.74 -4.91 -10.35
C PHE A 59 -2.42 -6.38 -10.10
N GLY A 60 -3.22 -7.32 -10.58
CA GLY A 60 -2.99 -8.75 -10.41
C GLY A 60 -1.62 -9.21 -10.94
N ARG A 61 -1.22 -8.69 -12.12
CA ARG A 61 0.13 -8.93 -12.67
C ARG A 61 1.23 -8.32 -11.80
N ARG A 62 1.03 -7.11 -11.26
CA ARG A 62 1.98 -6.44 -10.37
C ARG A 62 2.11 -7.22 -9.07
N PHE A 63 1.01 -7.57 -8.41
CA PHE A 63 0.99 -8.39 -7.20
C PHE A 63 1.66 -9.74 -7.43
N GLY A 64 1.31 -10.46 -8.52
CA GLY A 64 1.93 -11.73 -8.89
C GLY A 64 3.44 -11.65 -9.11
N ARG A 65 3.95 -10.53 -9.63
CA ARG A 65 5.39 -10.28 -9.78
C ARG A 65 6.04 -9.94 -8.45
N GLN A 66 5.42 -9.08 -7.64
CA GLN A 66 5.96 -8.66 -6.34
C GLN A 66 6.03 -9.83 -5.36
N ARG A 67 5.00 -10.69 -5.28
CA ARG A 67 5.01 -11.83 -4.36
C ARG A 67 6.11 -12.86 -4.62
N ARG A 68 6.72 -12.84 -5.81
CA ARG A 68 7.87 -13.70 -6.14
C ARG A 68 9.22 -13.09 -5.74
N GLN A 69 9.23 -11.86 -5.25
CA GLN A 69 10.47 -11.24 -4.80
C GLN A 69 10.88 -11.80 -3.44
N PRO A 70 12.17 -12.05 -3.20
CA PRO A 70 12.66 -12.43 -1.89
C PRO A 70 12.26 -11.41 -0.83
N GLY A 71 11.82 -11.90 0.34
CA GLY A 71 11.40 -11.06 1.44
C GLY A 71 10.01 -10.43 1.30
N PHE A 72 9.24 -10.79 0.25
CA PHE A 72 7.83 -10.39 0.17
C PHE A 72 7.03 -10.93 1.34
N VAL A 73 6.17 -10.10 1.89
CA VAL A 73 5.18 -10.48 2.89
C VAL A 73 3.82 -9.84 2.59
N LEU A 74 2.77 -10.57 2.95
CA LEU A 74 1.38 -10.16 2.92
C LEU A 74 0.77 -10.34 4.31
N ALA A 75 0.29 -9.26 4.90
CA ALA A 75 -0.56 -9.29 6.09
C ALA A 75 -2.03 -9.26 5.66
N GLU A 76 -2.84 -10.16 6.20
CA GLU A 76 -4.28 -10.24 5.96
C GLU A 76 -5.07 -10.04 7.23
N ALA A 77 -6.20 -9.36 7.13
CA ALA A 77 -7.24 -9.30 8.14
C ALA A 77 -8.50 -9.95 7.58
N ARG A 78 -9.01 -11.00 8.25
CA ARG A 78 -10.18 -11.76 7.82
C ARG A 78 -11.24 -11.84 8.92
N HIS A 79 -12.50 -11.74 8.52
CA HIS A 79 -13.65 -11.99 9.37
C HIS A 79 -14.47 -13.15 8.80
N GLY A 80 -14.59 -14.25 9.53
CA GLY A 80 -15.30 -15.44 9.05
C GLY A 80 -14.76 -15.99 7.71
N GLY A 81 -13.44 -15.86 7.48
CA GLY A 81 -12.80 -16.24 6.21
C GLY A 81 -12.82 -15.16 5.12
N TYR A 82 -13.68 -14.13 5.25
CA TYR A 82 -13.78 -13.04 4.29
C TYR A 82 -12.67 -12.00 4.49
N LEU A 83 -11.92 -11.65 3.42
CA LEU A 83 -10.85 -10.67 3.47
C LEU A 83 -11.42 -9.27 3.66
N VAL A 84 -11.13 -8.63 4.80
CA VAL A 84 -11.60 -7.28 5.14
C VAL A 84 -10.52 -6.21 5.00
N GLY A 85 -9.26 -6.62 5.00
CA GLY A 85 -8.12 -5.74 4.76
C GLY A 85 -6.85 -6.53 4.49
N TYR A 86 -5.87 -5.87 3.89
CA TYR A 86 -4.54 -6.43 3.64
C TYR A 86 -3.49 -5.33 3.60
N ALA A 87 -2.24 -5.73 3.85
CA ALA A 87 -1.05 -4.94 3.56
C ALA A 87 0.02 -5.84 2.97
N PHE A 88 0.80 -5.37 2.00
CA PHE A 88 1.94 -6.12 1.50
C PHE A 88 3.13 -5.22 1.18
N GLY A 89 4.31 -5.82 1.21
CA GLY A 89 5.54 -5.12 0.92
C GLY A 89 6.69 -6.04 0.57
N VAL A 90 7.80 -5.40 0.19
CA VAL A 90 9.05 -6.07 -0.21
C VAL A 90 10.26 -5.26 0.26
N PRO A 91 11.40 -5.90 0.58
CA PRO A 91 12.67 -5.20 0.73
C PRO A 91 13.08 -4.54 -0.59
N LEU A 92 13.60 -3.31 -0.51
CA LEU A 92 14.19 -2.66 -1.68
C LEU A 92 15.54 -3.29 -2.02
N ARG A 93 15.84 -3.33 -3.31
CA ARG A 93 17.13 -3.80 -3.84
C ARG A 93 18.04 -2.63 -4.18
N PRO A 94 19.37 -2.79 -4.23
CA PRO A 94 20.28 -1.71 -4.60
C PRO A 94 19.91 -1.01 -5.94
N ALA A 95 19.46 -1.78 -6.93
CA ALA A 95 19.05 -1.24 -8.24
C ALA A 95 17.54 -0.92 -8.30
N THR A 96 16.94 -0.46 -7.21
CA THR A 96 15.51 -0.11 -7.17
C THR A 96 15.19 1.11 -8.02
N SER A 97 13.99 1.13 -8.60
CA SER A 97 13.41 2.35 -9.19
C SER A 97 12.57 3.17 -8.21
N TRP A 98 12.53 2.80 -6.94
CA TRP A 98 11.67 3.42 -5.94
C TRP A 98 11.88 4.93 -5.82
N TRP A 99 13.15 5.37 -5.91
CA TRP A 99 13.55 6.77 -5.78
C TRP A 99 13.58 7.55 -7.09
N ARG A 100 12.96 7.02 -8.16
CA ARG A 100 12.82 7.75 -9.45
C ARG A 100 11.61 8.67 -9.42
N ASP A 101 11.56 9.58 -10.39
CA ASP A 101 10.44 10.50 -10.64
C ASP A 101 10.08 11.38 -9.44
N LEU A 102 11.07 11.66 -8.59
CA LEU A 102 10.95 12.61 -7.49
C LEU A 102 10.78 14.03 -8.05
N THR A 103 9.91 14.81 -7.42
CA THR A 103 9.68 16.23 -7.78
C THR A 103 10.86 17.15 -7.44
N ALA A 104 11.73 16.70 -6.53
CA ALA A 104 12.98 17.33 -6.17
C ALA A 104 14.02 16.25 -5.83
N PRO A 105 15.31 16.46 -6.13
CA PRO A 105 16.35 15.51 -5.77
C PRO A 105 16.46 15.34 -4.26
N LEU A 106 16.76 14.12 -3.84
CA LEU A 106 17.13 13.80 -2.47
C LEU A 106 18.64 13.57 -2.38
N PRO A 107 19.25 13.74 -1.19
CA PRO A 107 20.63 13.36 -0.95
C PRO A 107 20.89 11.89 -1.32
N GLU A 108 22.08 11.61 -1.87
CA GLU A 108 22.44 10.26 -2.32
C GLU A 108 22.47 9.26 -1.17
N ASP A 109 22.94 9.67 0.00
CA ASP A 109 22.94 8.87 1.22
C ASP A 109 21.53 8.43 1.65
N LEU A 110 20.49 9.19 1.29
CA LEU A 110 19.10 8.85 1.57
C LEU A 110 18.53 7.87 0.53
N THR A 111 18.98 7.93 -0.71
CA THR A 111 18.43 7.14 -1.84
C THR A 111 19.26 5.90 -2.20
N ALA A 112 20.53 5.84 -1.77
CA ALA A 112 21.37 4.66 -1.93
C ALA A 112 20.79 3.48 -1.13
N GLU A 113 20.56 2.34 -1.79
CA GLU A 113 19.99 1.16 -1.17
C GLU A 113 21.03 0.03 -1.10
N HIS A 114 20.97 -0.73 -0.02
CA HIS A 114 21.71 -1.96 0.19
C HIS A 114 20.80 -3.01 0.85
N PRO A 115 21.17 -4.31 0.83
CA PRO A 115 20.39 -5.34 1.51
C PRO A 115 20.17 -5.01 2.98
N GLY A 116 18.94 -5.17 3.47
CA GLY A 116 18.59 -4.90 4.87
C GLY A 116 18.31 -3.42 5.19
N ARG A 117 18.39 -2.50 4.21
CA ARG A 117 18.18 -1.08 4.50
C ARG A 117 16.73 -0.65 4.55
N THR A 118 15.96 -0.94 3.51
CA THR A 118 14.61 -0.37 3.37
C THR A 118 13.59 -1.42 3.00
N PHE A 119 12.51 -1.51 3.76
CA PHE A 119 11.30 -2.24 3.40
C PHE A 119 10.27 -1.30 2.78
N ALA A 120 9.80 -1.59 1.58
CA ALA A 120 8.74 -0.84 0.93
C ALA A 120 7.38 -1.45 1.27
N LEU A 121 6.58 -0.75 2.08
CA LEU A 121 5.16 -1.02 2.27
C LEU A 121 4.43 -0.57 1.01
N ALA A 122 4.20 -1.52 0.09
CA ALA A 122 3.73 -1.23 -1.25
C ALA A 122 2.22 -0.91 -1.30
N GLU A 123 1.45 -1.49 -0.38
CA GLU A 123 0.02 -1.27 -0.27
C GLU A 123 -0.52 -1.61 1.12
N LEU A 124 -1.51 -0.83 1.57
CA LEU A 124 -2.33 -1.12 2.74
C LEU A 124 -3.75 -0.68 2.43
N THR A 125 -4.70 -1.61 2.51
CA THR A 125 -6.09 -1.40 2.12
C THR A 125 -7.04 -2.06 3.11
N VAL A 126 -8.10 -1.35 3.51
CA VAL A 126 -9.19 -1.85 4.36
C VAL A 126 -10.52 -1.52 3.71
N ARG A 127 -11.43 -2.49 3.64
CA ARG A 127 -12.80 -2.30 3.13
C ARG A 127 -13.50 -1.15 3.84
N ALA A 128 -14.28 -0.37 3.11
CA ALA A 128 -14.92 0.84 3.64
C ALA A 128 -15.72 0.57 4.93
N ALA A 129 -16.53 -0.49 4.94
CA ALA A 129 -17.35 -0.88 6.10
C ALA A 129 -16.54 -1.32 7.33
N TRP A 130 -15.24 -1.61 7.17
CA TRP A 130 -14.35 -2.10 8.21
C TRP A 130 -13.31 -1.07 8.65
N ARG A 131 -13.37 0.13 8.11
CA ARG A 131 -12.46 1.23 8.50
C ARG A 131 -12.79 1.76 9.89
N ARG A 132 -11.82 2.45 10.49
CA ARG A 132 -11.93 3.10 11.81
C ARG A 132 -12.15 2.14 12.99
N GLN A 133 -11.85 0.85 12.80
CA GLN A 133 -11.93 -0.21 13.80
C GLN A 133 -10.55 -0.75 14.23
N GLY A 134 -9.47 -0.04 13.90
CA GLY A 134 -8.10 -0.45 14.25
C GLY A 134 -7.40 -1.33 13.20
N ILE A 135 -8.14 -2.03 12.33
CA ILE A 135 -7.62 -3.03 11.38
C ILE A 135 -6.43 -2.51 10.55
N GLY A 136 -6.48 -1.25 10.10
CA GLY A 136 -5.37 -0.67 9.34
C GLY A 136 -4.10 -0.54 10.17
N ARG A 137 -4.20 -0.24 11.46
CA ARG A 137 -3.08 -0.20 12.39
C ARG A 137 -2.56 -1.60 12.66
N ASP A 138 -3.44 -2.55 12.90
CA ASP A 138 -3.05 -3.92 13.19
C ASP A 138 -2.29 -4.55 12.01
N LEU A 139 -2.76 -4.32 10.76
CA LEU A 139 -2.06 -4.74 9.54
C LEU A 139 -0.70 -4.07 9.37
N HIS A 140 -0.63 -2.76 9.66
CA HIS A 140 0.62 -2.00 9.62
C HIS A 140 1.63 -2.55 10.61
N ASP A 141 1.22 -2.76 11.86
CA ASP A 141 2.10 -3.26 12.90
C ASP A 141 2.53 -4.70 12.60
N LEU A 142 1.60 -5.57 12.20
CA LEU A 142 1.90 -6.96 11.87
C LEU A 142 2.95 -7.08 10.74
N ILE A 143 2.90 -6.22 9.72
CA ILE A 143 3.82 -6.31 8.58
C ILE A 143 5.19 -5.70 8.87
N LEU A 144 5.28 -4.77 9.82
CA LEU A 144 6.51 -4.08 10.17
C LEU A 144 7.17 -4.62 11.44
N ASP A 145 6.43 -5.35 12.28
CA ASP A 145 6.97 -5.93 13.51
C ASP A 145 8.05 -6.98 13.21
N GLY A 146 9.13 -6.91 13.99
CA GLY A 146 10.26 -7.85 13.87
C GLY A 146 11.04 -7.78 12.55
N ARG A 147 10.88 -6.72 11.76
CA ARG A 147 11.66 -6.54 10.53
C ARG A 147 13.11 -6.22 10.83
N ALA A 148 13.99 -6.78 9.96
CA ALA A 148 15.43 -6.61 10.09
C ALA A 148 15.98 -5.39 9.31
N GLU A 149 15.13 -4.72 8.54
CA GLU A 149 15.53 -3.53 7.80
C GLU A 149 15.64 -2.32 8.73
N ASP A 150 16.54 -1.37 8.40
CA ASP A 150 16.77 -0.16 9.19
C ASP A 150 15.54 0.77 9.18
N ARG A 151 14.79 0.75 8.07
CA ARG A 151 13.64 1.65 7.86
C ARG A 151 12.59 1.05 6.92
N ALA A 152 11.38 1.62 6.98
CA ALA A 152 10.33 1.37 5.99
C ALA A 152 10.06 2.62 5.14
N THR A 153 9.55 2.42 3.91
CA THR A 153 9.06 3.47 3.02
C THR A 153 7.68 3.13 2.48
N ALA A 154 6.87 4.16 2.23
CA ALA A 154 5.56 4.05 1.59
C ALA A 154 5.33 5.25 0.67
N ALA A 155 4.51 5.07 -0.38
CA ALA A 155 4.11 6.14 -1.27
C ALA A 155 2.59 6.31 -1.22
N ILE A 156 2.12 7.43 -0.67
CA ILE A 156 0.71 7.69 -0.38
C ILE A 156 0.20 8.84 -1.25
N PRO A 157 -0.95 8.70 -1.95
CA PRO A 157 -1.52 9.81 -2.70
C PRO A 157 -1.73 11.05 -1.83
N VAL A 158 -1.29 12.21 -2.33
CA VAL A 158 -1.44 13.48 -1.61
C VAL A 158 -2.92 13.76 -1.30
N ALA A 159 -3.82 13.36 -2.20
CA ALA A 159 -5.27 13.52 -2.03
C ALA A 159 -5.88 12.54 -1.00
N ALA A 160 -5.16 11.51 -0.57
CA ALA A 160 -5.65 10.53 0.40
C ALA A 160 -5.49 11.04 1.85
N VAL A 161 -6.14 12.15 2.18
CA VAL A 161 -6.02 12.84 3.48
C VAL A 161 -6.21 11.92 4.69
N PRO A 162 -7.19 10.99 4.73
CA PRO A 162 -7.33 10.07 5.85
C PRO A 162 -6.13 9.13 6.02
N ALA A 163 -5.54 8.66 4.92
CA ALA A 163 -4.35 7.81 4.95
C ALA A 163 -3.12 8.61 5.40
N GLN A 164 -2.91 9.82 4.85
CA GLN A 164 -1.85 10.73 5.28
C GLN A 164 -1.88 10.94 6.81
N GLY A 165 -3.04 11.27 7.36
CA GLY A 165 -3.21 11.45 8.79
C GLY A 165 -2.99 10.17 9.61
N ALA A 166 -3.29 8.99 9.08
CA ALA A 166 -3.02 7.72 9.74
C ALA A 166 -1.51 7.45 9.82
N TYR A 167 -0.81 7.55 8.70
CA TYR A 167 0.64 7.33 8.65
C TYR A 167 1.40 8.33 9.54
N GLN A 168 1.00 9.60 9.55
CA GLN A 168 1.60 10.60 10.44
C GLN A 168 1.46 10.20 11.93
N ARG A 169 0.28 9.75 12.35
CA ARG A 169 0.06 9.26 13.73
C ARG A 169 0.84 8.00 14.06
N TRP A 170 1.21 7.21 13.04
CA TRP A 170 2.04 6.00 13.19
C TRP A 170 3.55 6.30 13.17
N GLY A 171 3.93 7.57 13.16
CA GLY A 171 5.33 8.00 13.23
C GLY A 171 6.03 8.17 11.88
N TRP A 172 5.31 8.00 10.77
CA TRP A 172 5.90 8.22 9.45
C TRP A 172 6.16 9.70 9.20
N ARG A 173 7.32 10.01 8.62
CA ARG A 173 7.71 11.35 8.21
C ARG A 173 7.77 11.44 6.68
N LYS A 174 7.37 12.56 6.14
CA LYS A 174 7.48 12.83 4.70
C LYS A 174 8.95 13.11 4.35
N ALA A 175 9.45 12.40 3.34
CA ALA A 175 10.80 12.57 2.81
C ALA A 175 10.80 13.30 1.45
N ALA A 176 9.85 12.97 0.56
CA ALA A 176 9.81 13.51 -0.79
C ALA A 176 8.40 13.51 -1.37
N ARG A 177 8.30 13.96 -2.61
CA ARG A 177 7.16 13.73 -3.52
C ARG A 177 7.63 13.07 -4.81
N ARG A 178 6.76 12.28 -5.41
CA ARG A 178 6.98 11.70 -6.72
C ARG A 178 5.70 11.70 -7.55
N HIS A 179 5.84 11.62 -8.85
CA HIS A 179 4.72 11.33 -9.72
C HIS A 179 4.37 9.83 -9.66
N ALA A 180 3.08 9.52 -9.73
CA ALA A 180 2.64 8.13 -9.92
C ALA A 180 2.93 7.68 -11.36
N GLU A 181 3.02 6.37 -11.56
CA GLU A 181 3.10 5.78 -12.90
C GLU A 181 1.71 5.32 -13.35
N PRO A 182 1.28 5.66 -14.57
CA PRO A 182 1.96 6.53 -15.54
C PRO A 182 2.02 8.00 -15.08
N PRO A 183 3.01 8.78 -15.55
CA PRO A 183 3.17 10.19 -15.19
C PRO A 183 1.90 11.01 -15.43
N GLY A 184 1.61 11.93 -14.51
CA GLY A 184 0.43 12.82 -14.59
C GLY A 184 -0.85 12.27 -13.96
N THR A 185 -0.86 11.02 -13.47
CA THR A 185 -2.07 10.43 -12.85
C THR A 185 -2.30 10.87 -11.41
N ALA A 186 -1.25 11.01 -10.61
CA ALA A 186 -1.32 11.49 -9.24
C ALA A 186 0.04 11.93 -8.71
N LEU A 187 0.03 12.77 -7.68
CA LEU A 187 1.18 13.05 -6.83
C LEU A 187 1.13 12.17 -5.58
N LEU A 188 2.26 11.59 -5.23
CA LEU A 188 2.43 10.76 -4.06
C LEU A 188 3.43 11.41 -3.10
N ASP A 189 3.10 11.47 -1.83
CA ASP A 189 4.09 11.75 -0.79
C ASP A 189 4.83 10.45 -0.47
N VAL A 190 6.16 10.49 -0.54
CA VAL A 190 7.05 9.41 -0.13
C VAL A 190 7.35 9.59 1.34
N LEU A 191 6.98 8.59 2.12
CA LEU A 191 7.10 8.57 3.56
C LEU A 191 8.22 7.62 3.99
N LEU A 192 8.86 7.93 5.11
CA LEU A 192 9.84 7.08 5.78
C LEU A 192 9.44 6.86 7.23
N LEU A 193 9.72 5.67 7.73
CA LEU A 193 9.63 5.27 9.13
C LEU A 193 10.93 4.57 9.50
N ASP A 194 11.64 5.07 10.52
CA ASP A 194 12.79 4.37 11.06
C ASP A 194 12.28 3.16 11.88
N LEU A 195 12.77 1.97 11.57
CA LEU A 195 12.42 0.76 12.29
C LEU A 195 13.37 0.60 13.47
N ALA A 196 12.83 0.25 14.64
CA ALA A 196 13.70 -0.07 15.77
C ALA A 196 14.50 -1.32 15.41
N ALA A 197 15.83 -1.25 15.55
CA ALA A 197 16.65 -2.44 15.44
C ALA A 197 16.09 -3.49 16.39
N GLY A 198 15.70 -4.64 15.85
CA GLY A 198 15.20 -5.76 16.67
C GLY A 198 16.27 -6.10 17.71
N THR A 199 15.94 -5.89 18.98
CA THR A 199 16.76 -6.29 20.14
C THR A 199 16.71 -7.79 20.33
#